data_f8aae19ff66cb9a31e8aca6c27b58920
#
_entry.id   f8aae19ff66cb9a31e8aca6c27b58920
#
_cell.length_a   1.000
_cell.length_b   1.000
_cell.length_c   1.000
_cell.angle_alpha   90.00
_cell.angle_beta   90.00
_cell.angle_gamma   90.00
#
_symmetry.space_group_name_H-M   'P 1'
#
loop_
_entity.id
_entity.type
_entity.pdbx_description
1 polymer ?
#
loop_
_entity_poly.entity_id
_entity_poly.type
_entity_poly.pdbx_seq_one_letter_code
_entity_poly.pdbx_strand_id
1 'polypeptide(L)'
;MHVLGTLLEGSGKYFAVCILLGLLLTVVEMIAPQVIRVTVDSVIDSQPMDLPAWALRWVESLGGVAFLRANMWFIALILALAGLVAALLRYGANMFNAKAGETLVKTARDRLFHHIECLPWKWHAEHPTGDIIQRCT
;
A
#
# COMPACT_ATOMS: atom_id res chain seq x y z
N MET A 1 22.30 -13.25 -6.21
CA MET A 1 21.77 -11.89 -5.91
C MET A 1 21.72 -10.95 -7.11
N HIS A 2 22.55 -11.13 -8.15
CA HIS A 2 22.54 -10.28 -9.38
C HIS A 2 21.24 -10.38 -10.20
N VAL A 3 20.56 -11.52 -10.22
CA VAL A 3 19.35 -11.74 -11.04
C VAL A 3 18.17 -10.86 -10.57
N LEU A 4 18.00 -10.67 -9.27
CA LEU A 4 16.95 -9.81 -8.71
C LEU A 4 17.18 -8.33 -9.04
N GLY A 5 18.43 -7.86 -9.01
CA GLY A 5 18.77 -6.47 -9.37
C GLY A 5 18.44 -6.15 -10.83
N THR A 6 18.78 -7.06 -11.74
CA THR A 6 18.51 -6.89 -13.17
C THR A 6 17.03 -7.06 -13.56
N LEU A 7 16.24 -7.82 -12.78
CA LEU A 7 14.78 -7.91 -12.95
C LEU A 7 14.07 -6.63 -12.48
N LEU A 8 14.66 -5.92 -11.52
CA LEU A 8 14.13 -4.67 -10.97
C LEU A 8 14.50 -3.43 -11.83
N GLU A 9 15.45 -3.51 -12.76
CA GLU A 9 15.89 -2.34 -13.55
C GLU A 9 14.80 -1.68 -14.41
N GLY A 10 13.69 -2.38 -14.72
CA GLY A 10 12.52 -1.79 -15.40
C GLY A 10 11.37 -1.42 -14.45
N SER A 11 11.29 -2.06 -13.29
CA SER A 11 10.14 -1.98 -12.37
C SER A 11 10.43 -1.22 -11.08
N GLY A 12 11.67 -0.79 -10.85
CA GLY A 12 12.11 -0.16 -9.60
C GLY A 12 11.28 1.08 -9.21
N LYS A 13 10.86 1.87 -10.18
CA LYS A 13 9.99 3.05 -9.97
C LYS A 13 8.62 2.65 -9.41
N TYR A 14 8.02 1.59 -9.95
CA TYR A 14 6.72 1.10 -9.48
C TYR A 14 6.82 0.53 -8.06
N PHE A 15 7.89 -0.21 -7.75
CA PHE A 15 8.14 -0.70 -6.41
C PHE A 15 8.36 0.43 -5.38
N ALA A 16 9.12 1.46 -5.74
CA ALA A 16 9.31 2.63 -4.88
C ALA A 16 7.98 3.34 -4.58
N VAL A 17 7.13 3.52 -5.60
CA VAL A 17 5.79 4.10 -5.45
C VAL A 17 4.91 3.21 -4.57
N CYS A 18 4.94 1.88 -4.75
CA CYS A 18 4.18 0.94 -3.91
C CYS A 18 4.60 1.03 -2.43
N ILE A 19 5.91 1.09 -2.15
CA ILE A 19 6.42 1.23 -0.79
C ILE A 19 5.97 2.56 -0.18
N LEU A 20 6.08 3.65 -0.92
CA LEU A 20 5.65 4.98 -0.47
C LEU A 20 4.15 5.00 -0.15
N LEU A 21 3.31 4.49 -1.07
CA LEU A 21 1.86 4.41 -0.87
C LEU A 21 1.50 3.48 0.29
N GLY A 22 2.22 2.37 0.47
CA GLY A 22 2.04 1.47 1.61
C GLY A 22 2.36 2.14 2.94
N LEU A 23 3.44 2.90 3.02
CA LEU A 23 3.79 3.67 4.22
C LEU A 23 2.75 4.74 4.52
N LEU A 24 2.30 5.49 3.51
CA LEU A 24 1.23 6.49 3.67
C LEU A 24 -0.07 5.84 4.14
N LEU A 25 -0.45 4.70 3.55
CA LEU A 25 -1.64 3.95 3.96
C LEU A 25 -1.56 3.52 5.42
N THR A 26 -0.42 2.98 5.85
CA THR A 26 -0.22 2.56 7.24
C THR A 26 -0.37 3.73 8.22
N VAL A 27 0.15 4.92 7.88
CA VAL A 27 -0.01 6.12 8.70
C VAL A 27 -1.48 6.54 8.79
N VAL A 28 -2.21 6.53 7.67
CA VAL A 28 -3.63 6.89 7.64
C VAL A 28 -4.48 5.87 8.42
N GLU A 29 -4.19 4.59 8.30
CA GLU A 29 -4.89 3.53 9.04
C GLU A 29 -4.66 3.60 10.55
N MET A 30 -3.53 4.15 11.01
CA MET A 30 -3.28 4.40 12.42
C MET A 30 -4.15 5.54 13.00
N ILE A 31 -4.70 6.41 12.18
CA ILE A 31 -5.55 7.52 12.64
C ILE A 31 -6.86 6.99 13.22
N ALA A 32 -7.51 6.03 12.57
CA ALA A 32 -8.82 5.53 12.99
C ALA A 32 -8.83 4.98 14.43
N PRO A 33 -7.94 4.06 14.86
CA PRO A 33 -7.91 3.57 16.23
C PRO A 33 -7.55 4.67 17.24
N GLN A 34 -6.72 5.64 16.87
CA GLN A 34 -6.39 6.76 17.75
C GLN A 34 -7.59 7.68 17.98
N VAL A 35 -8.36 8.00 16.93
CA VAL A 35 -9.58 8.81 17.06
C VAL A 35 -10.63 8.09 17.92
N ILE A 36 -10.80 6.77 17.71
CA ILE A 36 -11.73 5.97 18.53
C ILE A 36 -11.30 5.98 20.00
N ARG A 37 -10.02 5.73 20.28
CA ARG A 37 -9.46 5.76 21.63
C ARG A 37 -9.73 7.10 22.32
N VAL A 38 -9.36 8.19 21.66
CA VAL A 38 -9.58 9.53 22.21
C VAL A 38 -11.06 9.83 22.42
N THR A 39 -11.93 9.38 21.52
CA THR A 39 -13.37 9.57 21.65
C THR A 39 -13.91 8.83 22.88
N VAL A 40 -13.50 7.58 23.08
CA VAL A 40 -13.94 6.78 24.24
C VAL A 40 -13.37 7.35 25.53
N ASP A 41 -12.06 7.57 25.60
CA ASP A 41 -11.38 7.94 26.84
C ASP A 41 -11.72 9.38 27.28
N SER A 42 -11.76 10.34 26.34
CA SER A 42 -11.88 11.76 26.67
C SER A 42 -13.29 12.32 26.50
N VAL A 43 -14.04 11.86 25.51
CA VAL A 43 -15.38 12.37 25.23
C VAL A 43 -16.44 11.65 26.07
N ILE A 44 -16.33 10.32 26.20
CA ILE A 44 -17.28 9.50 26.95
C ILE A 44 -16.90 9.41 28.42
N ASP A 45 -15.65 9.00 28.72
CA ASP A 45 -15.19 8.70 30.09
C ASP A 45 -14.56 9.91 30.82
N SER A 46 -14.49 11.07 30.20
CA SER A 46 -13.99 12.34 30.78
C SER A 46 -12.54 12.29 31.30
N GLN A 47 -11.73 11.37 30.81
CA GLN A 47 -10.33 11.29 31.15
C GLN A 47 -9.50 12.41 30.45
N PRO A 48 -8.35 12.83 31.02
CA PRO A 48 -7.49 13.81 30.39
C PRO A 48 -6.98 13.27 29.06
N MET A 49 -6.97 14.11 28.02
CA MET A 49 -6.53 13.72 26.68
C MET A 49 -5.03 13.40 26.64
N ASP A 50 -4.69 12.17 26.39
CA ASP A 50 -3.31 11.69 26.18
C ASP A 50 -2.94 11.81 24.70
N LEU A 51 -2.96 13.03 24.18
CA LEU A 51 -2.61 13.35 22.80
C LEU A 51 -1.28 14.10 22.71
N PRO A 52 -0.48 13.89 21.61
CA PRO A 52 0.70 14.71 21.37
C PRO A 52 0.31 16.21 21.30
N ALA A 53 1.21 17.08 21.76
CA ALA A 53 0.94 18.52 21.90
C ALA A 53 0.46 19.21 20.60
N TRP A 54 0.85 18.70 19.44
CA TRP A 54 0.36 19.22 18.15
C TRP A 54 -1.12 18.88 17.92
N ALA A 55 -1.58 17.70 18.31
CA ALA A 55 -2.96 17.27 18.16
C ALA A 55 -3.88 17.98 19.17
N LEU A 56 -3.40 18.20 20.41
CA LEU A 56 -4.11 18.99 21.41
C LEU A 56 -4.40 20.40 20.90
N ARG A 57 -3.41 21.07 20.29
CA ARG A 57 -3.61 22.42 19.71
C ARG A 57 -4.68 22.44 18.61
N TRP A 58 -4.75 21.40 17.79
CA TRP A 58 -5.79 21.25 16.76
C TRP A 58 -7.19 21.07 17.39
N VAL A 59 -7.30 20.24 18.41
CA VAL A 59 -8.56 20.02 19.13
C VAL A 59 -9.01 21.29 19.85
N GLU A 60 -8.09 22.01 20.49
CA GLU A 60 -8.38 23.29 21.14
C GLU A 60 -8.83 24.36 20.15
N SER A 61 -8.20 24.43 18.95
CA SER A 61 -8.60 25.38 17.90
C SER A 61 -9.99 25.10 17.32
N LEU A 62 -10.49 23.87 17.44
CA LEU A 62 -11.83 23.44 16.98
C LEU A 62 -12.92 23.61 18.06
N GLY A 63 -12.57 24.11 19.26
CA GLY A 63 -13.53 24.35 20.33
C GLY A 63 -13.42 23.40 21.52
N GLY A 64 -12.36 22.58 21.59
CA GLY A 64 -12.06 21.70 22.72
C GLY A 64 -13.00 20.50 22.86
N VAL A 65 -12.85 19.77 23.98
CA VAL A 65 -13.62 18.55 24.29
C VAL A 65 -15.12 18.83 24.40
N ALA A 66 -15.49 20.01 24.89
CA ALA A 66 -16.89 20.39 25.06
C ALA A 66 -17.61 20.48 23.69
N PHE A 67 -16.95 21.01 22.67
CA PHE A 67 -17.49 21.09 21.31
C PHE A 67 -17.63 19.71 20.68
N LEU A 68 -16.61 18.84 20.83
CA LEU A 68 -16.65 17.47 20.34
C LEU A 68 -17.76 16.65 20.99
N ARG A 69 -17.98 16.84 22.29
CA ARG A 69 -19.05 16.18 23.04
C ARG A 69 -20.45 16.65 22.61
N ALA A 70 -20.61 17.94 22.30
CA ALA A 70 -21.86 18.49 21.79
C ALA A 70 -22.15 18.09 20.34
N ASN A 71 -21.10 17.81 19.55
CA ASN A 71 -21.19 17.54 18.12
C ASN A 71 -20.51 16.19 17.75
N MET A 72 -21.00 15.08 18.29
CA MET A 72 -20.45 13.75 18.02
C MET A 72 -20.49 13.35 16.54
N TRP A 73 -21.42 13.90 15.77
CA TRP A 73 -21.48 13.69 14.33
C TRP A 73 -20.21 14.19 13.60
N PHE A 74 -19.53 15.19 14.16
CA PHE A 74 -18.28 15.72 13.61
C PHE A 74 -17.14 14.71 13.68
N ILE A 75 -17.09 13.94 14.76
CA ILE A 75 -16.14 12.82 14.93
C ILE A 75 -16.43 11.73 13.89
N ALA A 76 -17.71 11.42 13.67
CA ALA A 76 -18.12 10.46 12.65
C ALA A 76 -17.71 10.93 11.23
N LEU A 77 -17.82 12.23 10.95
CA LEU A 77 -17.40 12.82 9.69
C LEU A 77 -15.88 12.70 9.49
N ILE A 78 -15.09 12.98 10.52
CA ILE A 78 -13.61 12.84 10.47
C ILE A 78 -13.24 11.38 10.18
N LEU A 79 -13.88 10.43 10.85
CA LEU A 79 -13.65 9.01 10.61
C LEU A 79 -14.04 8.59 9.19
N ALA A 80 -15.17 9.09 8.69
CA ALA A 80 -15.63 8.81 7.33
C ALA A 80 -14.66 9.37 6.29
N LEU A 81 -14.16 10.60 6.49
CA LEU A 81 -13.16 11.21 5.60
C LEU A 81 -11.82 10.44 5.66
N ALA A 82 -11.36 10.06 6.83
CA ALA A 82 -10.15 9.26 6.98
C ALA A 82 -10.29 7.90 6.28
N GLY A 83 -11.45 7.25 6.42
CA GLY A 83 -11.77 6.00 5.72
C GLY A 83 -11.80 6.16 4.20
N LEU A 84 -12.38 7.27 3.71
CA LEU A 84 -12.39 7.58 2.27
C LEU A 84 -10.98 7.78 1.72
N VAL A 85 -10.13 8.52 2.42
CA VAL A 85 -8.72 8.73 2.04
C VAL A 85 -7.97 7.40 2.05
N ALA A 86 -8.14 6.58 3.08
CA ALA A 86 -7.54 5.25 3.15
C ALA A 86 -7.99 4.35 1.99
N ALA A 87 -9.27 4.37 1.61
CA ALA A 87 -9.80 3.61 0.49
C ALA A 87 -9.19 4.04 -0.85
N LEU A 88 -9.04 5.35 -1.08
CA LEU A 88 -8.40 5.89 -2.29
C LEU A 88 -6.92 5.50 -2.37
N LEU A 89 -6.18 5.61 -1.26
CA LEU A 89 -4.78 5.20 -1.19
C LEU A 89 -4.62 3.70 -1.43
N ARG A 90 -5.51 2.88 -0.83
CA ARG A 90 -5.52 1.42 -1.03
C ARG A 90 -5.81 1.05 -2.47
N TYR A 91 -6.76 1.72 -3.11
CA TYR A 91 -7.06 1.52 -4.52
C TYR A 91 -5.84 1.86 -5.40
N GLY A 92 -5.21 3.00 -5.15
CA GLY A 92 -3.97 3.40 -5.84
C GLY A 92 -2.84 2.37 -5.64
N ALA A 93 -2.60 1.95 -4.40
CA ALA A 93 -1.58 0.96 -4.08
C ALA A 93 -1.82 -0.37 -4.80
N ASN A 94 -3.06 -0.86 -4.82
CA ASN A 94 -3.43 -2.10 -5.52
C ASN A 94 -3.22 -1.99 -7.03
N MET A 95 -3.56 -0.85 -7.63
CA MET A 95 -3.35 -0.60 -9.06
C MET A 95 -1.87 -0.61 -9.43
N PHE A 96 -1.02 0.04 -8.62
CA PHE A 96 0.43 0.05 -8.84
C PHE A 96 1.05 -1.32 -8.57
N ASN A 97 0.61 -2.05 -7.55
CA ASN A 97 1.04 -3.42 -7.27
C ASN A 97 0.71 -4.37 -8.43
N ALA A 98 -0.49 -4.29 -9.01
CA ALA A 98 -0.87 -5.08 -10.17
C ALA A 98 0.05 -4.78 -11.37
N LYS A 99 0.27 -3.50 -11.69
CA LYS A 99 1.17 -3.10 -12.77
C LYS A 99 2.62 -3.53 -12.53
N ALA A 100 3.11 -3.42 -11.30
CA ALA A 100 4.45 -3.88 -10.94
C ALA A 100 4.59 -5.39 -11.13
N GLY A 101 3.59 -6.17 -10.71
CA GLY A 101 3.54 -7.62 -10.89
C GLY A 101 3.51 -8.01 -12.37
N GLU A 102 2.63 -7.41 -13.17
CA GLU A 102 2.55 -7.67 -14.61
C GLU A 102 3.86 -7.33 -15.33
N THR A 103 4.47 -6.20 -15.01
CA THR A 103 5.75 -5.79 -15.60
C THR A 103 6.86 -6.76 -15.23
N LEU A 104 6.91 -7.22 -13.98
CA LEU A 104 7.89 -8.19 -13.52
C LEU A 104 7.73 -9.52 -14.24
N VAL A 105 6.51 -10.05 -14.34
CA VAL A 105 6.20 -11.30 -15.05
C VAL A 105 6.56 -11.18 -16.52
N LYS A 106 6.20 -10.05 -17.17
CA LYS A 106 6.57 -9.79 -18.57
C LYS A 106 8.09 -9.80 -18.74
N THR A 107 8.82 -9.05 -17.92
CA THR A 107 10.30 -8.98 -18.02
C THR A 107 10.94 -10.33 -17.78
N ALA A 108 10.44 -11.11 -16.81
CA ALA A 108 10.94 -12.46 -16.55
C ALA A 108 10.69 -13.38 -17.73
N ARG A 109 9.49 -13.32 -18.33
CA ARG A 109 9.13 -14.12 -19.51
C ARG A 109 9.98 -13.74 -20.73
N ASP A 110 10.14 -12.47 -21.03
CA ASP A 110 10.94 -11.97 -22.15
C ASP A 110 12.40 -12.43 -22.03
N ARG A 111 12.98 -12.37 -20.84
CA ARG A 111 14.35 -12.85 -20.59
C ARG A 111 14.47 -14.36 -20.71
N LEU A 112 13.47 -15.10 -20.23
CA LEU A 112 13.45 -16.55 -20.35
C LEU A 112 13.38 -16.97 -21.81
N PHE A 113 12.51 -16.34 -22.61
CA PHE A 113 12.41 -16.59 -24.05
C PHE A 113 13.72 -16.27 -24.76
N HIS A 114 14.30 -15.11 -24.48
CA HIS A 114 15.59 -14.74 -25.07
C HIS A 114 16.71 -15.74 -24.71
N HIS A 115 16.74 -16.23 -23.48
CA HIS A 115 17.70 -17.25 -23.07
C HIS A 115 17.49 -18.56 -23.82
N ILE A 116 16.24 -19.01 -23.98
CA ILE A 116 15.88 -20.23 -24.72
C ILE A 116 16.26 -20.11 -26.17
N GLU A 117 16.01 -18.95 -26.82
CA GLU A 117 16.41 -18.72 -28.23
C GLU A 117 17.92 -18.78 -28.46
N CYS A 118 18.72 -18.43 -27.46
CA CYS A 118 20.17 -18.50 -27.54
C CYS A 118 20.74 -19.90 -27.33
N LEU A 119 19.91 -20.91 -26.99
CA LEU A 119 20.36 -22.28 -26.76
C LEU A 119 20.65 -23.00 -28.10
N PRO A 120 21.65 -23.90 -28.15
CA PRO A 120 22.01 -24.63 -29.36
C PRO A 120 20.87 -25.56 -29.81
N TRP A 121 20.76 -25.75 -31.15
CA TRP A 121 19.71 -26.58 -31.76
C TRP A 121 19.59 -28.00 -31.18
N LYS A 122 20.69 -28.59 -30.73
CA LYS A 122 20.71 -29.91 -30.10
C LYS A 122 19.82 -29.94 -28.85
N TRP A 123 19.81 -28.87 -28.07
CA TRP A 123 18.97 -28.74 -26.87
C TRP A 123 17.48 -28.70 -27.21
N HIS A 124 17.11 -27.98 -28.26
CA HIS A 124 15.72 -27.90 -28.74
C HIS A 124 15.22 -29.25 -29.30
N ALA A 125 16.08 -30.04 -29.89
CA ALA A 125 15.72 -31.37 -30.38
C ALA A 125 15.44 -32.39 -29.24
N GLU A 126 16.09 -32.22 -28.10
CA GLU A 126 15.93 -33.08 -26.92
C GLU A 126 14.74 -32.68 -26.00
N HIS A 127 14.24 -31.44 -26.14
CA HIS A 127 13.15 -30.90 -25.27
C HIS A 127 11.91 -30.59 -26.10
N PRO A 128 10.80 -31.31 -25.91
CA PRO A 128 9.55 -31.04 -26.64
C PRO A 128 8.99 -29.65 -26.31
N THR A 129 8.58 -28.94 -27.35
CA THR A 129 8.08 -27.56 -27.29
C THR A 129 6.93 -27.38 -26.29
N GLY A 130 6.10 -28.43 -26.09
CA GLY A 130 5.00 -28.40 -25.14
C GLY A 130 5.44 -28.26 -23.69
N ASP A 131 6.53 -28.94 -23.28
CA ASP A 131 7.07 -28.82 -21.91
C ASP A 131 7.66 -27.44 -21.64
N ILE A 132 8.30 -26.84 -22.66
CA ILE A 132 8.85 -25.48 -22.58
C ILE A 132 7.73 -24.46 -22.39
N ILE A 133 6.65 -24.56 -23.18
CA ILE A 133 5.49 -23.65 -23.09
C ILE A 133 4.84 -23.75 -21.70
N GLN A 134 4.65 -24.97 -21.20
CA GLN A 134 4.01 -25.19 -19.89
C GLN A 134 4.84 -24.61 -18.73
N ARG A 135 6.17 -24.59 -18.84
CA ARG A 135 7.06 -23.97 -17.83
C ARG A 135 7.14 -22.46 -17.92
N CYS A 136 6.82 -21.88 -19.11
CA CYS A 136 6.85 -20.43 -19.35
C CYS A 136 5.50 -19.72 -19.08
N THR A 137 4.45 -20.49 -18.85
CA THR A 137 3.09 -19.97 -18.57
C THR A 137 2.80 -19.98 -17.10
#